data_49b718cbf2f0b2c94675460032a808e9
#
_entry.id   49b718cbf2f0b2c94675460032a808e9
#
_cell.length_a   1.000
_cell.length_b   1.000
_cell.length_c   1.000
_cell.angle_alpha   90.00
_cell.angle_beta   90.00
_cell.angle_gamma   90.00
#
_symmetry.space_group_name_H-M   'P 1'
#
loop_
_entity.id
_entity.type
_entity.pdbx_description
1 polymer ?
#
loop_
_entity_poly.entity_id
_entity_poly.type
_entity_poly.pdbx_seq_one_letter_code
_entity_poly.pdbx_strand_id
1 'polypeptide(L)'
;RRSDAQKGTPEPGEEVVLLGGDNYRIGMGGGAVSSVNTGQYAGAIELNAVQRSNPEMQKRVENVIRTLSESEDNPIISIHDHGAGGHLNCLSELVETTGGHFDLSAFPIGDETLSSKEIIGNESQERMGLLVKGDAVERIARIAERERAPMYVVGRTTDDMHLTFEEAGGDKPIDLALSDMFGSAPKTYMVDKHIDKTYPALSYDAAHLEHYLDEVLQQEGVACKDWLTNKVDRSVTGRVARQQCQGEIQLPLSDCGAMAVDFRGRAGIATSIGHAPVAALVDPVAGSQLAIAEALTNIVFAPLTYGLEGVSLSANWMWPCRNEGEDARLY
;
A
#
# COMPACT_ATOMS: atom_id res chain seq x y z
N ARG A 1 9.22 -5.16 -18.94
CA ARG A 1 9.08 -4.35 -20.18
C ARG A 1 8.08 -3.23 -19.94
N ARG A 2 8.10 -2.17 -20.75
CA ARG A 2 7.14 -1.05 -20.58
C ARG A 2 5.70 -1.50 -20.88
N SER A 3 5.52 -2.44 -21.79
CA SER A 3 4.23 -3.06 -22.09
C SER A 3 3.64 -3.84 -20.90
N ASP A 4 4.49 -4.44 -20.09
CA ASP A 4 4.08 -5.29 -18.98
C ASP A 4 3.74 -4.50 -17.70
N ALA A 5 3.89 -3.17 -17.74
CA ALA A 5 3.50 -2.27 -16.67
C ALA A 5 2.03 -1.78 -16.79
N GLN A 6 1.36 -2.14 -17.88
CA GLN A 6 -0.05 -1.81 -18.09
C GLN A 6 -0.90 -3.06 -17.91
N LYS A 7 -2.05 -2.91 -17.23
CA LYS A 7 -3.04 -3.97 -17.14
C LYS A 7 -3.57 -4.30 -18.53
N GLY A 8 -3.78 -5.58 -18.81
CA GLY A 8 -4.53 -6.02 -19.96
C GLY A 8 -6.03 -5.73 -19.80
N THR A 9 -6.79 -5.97 -20.84
CA THR A 9 -8.25 -5.88 -20.81
C THR A 9 -8.80 -7.27 -20.52
N PRO A 10 -9.55 -7.47 -19.41
CA PRO A 10 -10.20 -8.73 -19.11
C PRO A 10 -11.25 -9.10 -20.18
N GLU A 11 -11.32 -10.38 -20.51
CA GLU A 11 -12.35 -10.96 -21.39
C GLU A 11 -13.14 -12.04 -20.62
N PRO A 12 -14.41 -12.32 -20.96
CA PRO A 12 -15.16 -13.40 -20.34
C PRO A 12 -14.53 -14.78 -20.56
N GLY A 13 -14.54 -15.62 -19.52
CA GLY A 13 -14.02 -16.98 -19.58
C GLY A 13 -12.53 -17.12 -19.24
N GLU A 14 -11.87 -16.07 -18.84
CA GLU A 14 -10.50 -16.11 -18.34
C GLU A 14 -10.46 -16.64 -16.90
N GLU A 15 -9.37 -17.33 -16.56
CA GLU A 15 -9.23 -18.00 -15.25
C GLU A 15 -8.66 -17.04 -14.20
N VAL A 16 -9.20 -17.14 -12.99
CA VAL A 16 -8.68 -16.41 -11.82
C VAL A 16 -7.88 -17.37 -10.94
N VAL A 17 -6.61 -17.00 -10.76
CA VAL A 17 -5.61 -17.80 -10.06
C VAL A 17 -5.17 -17.07 -8.80
N LEU A 18 -5.12 -17.78 -7.68
CA LEU A 18 -4.47 -17.31 -6.46
C LEU A 18 -3.09 -17.95 -6.32
N LEU A 19 -2.11 -17.15 -5.93
CA LEU A 19 -0.79 -17.59 -5.50
C LEU A 19 -0.58 -17.19 -4.04
N GLY A 20 -0.11 -18.11 -3.20
CA GLY A 20 0.23 -17.83 -1.81
C GLY A 20 -0.38 -18.79 -0.82
N GLY A 21 -0.25 -18.46 0.46
CA GLY A 21 -0.61 -19.35 1.56
C GLY A 21 -2.10 -19.41 1.88
N ASP A 22 -2.42 -20.36 2.76
CA ASP A 22 -3.77 -20.69 3.18
C ASP A 22 -4.42 -19.61 4.05
N ASN A 23 -5.73 -19.62 4.13
CA ASN A 23 -6.52 -18.75 5.00
C ASN A 23 -6.49 -19.26 6.45
N TYR A 24 -6.15 -18.38 7.37
CA TYR A 24 -6.17 -18.58 8.81
C TYR A 24 -6.92 -17.45 9.50
N ARG A 25 -7.21 -17.59 10.79
CA ARG A 25 -7.85 -16.53 11.62
C ARG A 25 -6.85 -15.44 12.02
N ILE A 26 -6.22 -14.85 11.02
CA ILE A 26 -5.29 -13.72 11.12
C ILE A 26 -5.43 -12.88 9.84
N GLY A 27 -5.23 -11.58 9.92
CA GLY A 27 -5.50 -10.68 8.79
C GLY A 27 -6.99 -10.45 8.56
N MET A 28 -7.78 -10.45 9.64
CA MET A 28 -9.23 -10.32 9.59
C MET A 28 -9.65 -8.87 9.77
N GLY A 29 -9.95 -8.18 8.67
CA GLY A 29 -10.38 -6.78 8.70
C GLY A 29 -9.30 -5.81 9.15
N GLY A 30 -8.03 -6.08 8.82
CA GLY A 30 -6.88 -5.26 9.21
C GLY A 30 -6.99 -3.82 8.72
N GLY A 31 -7.48 -3.59 7.50
CA GLY A 31 -7.73 -2.27 6.96
C GLY A 31 -8.75 -1.46 7.76
N ALA A 32 -9.80 -2.09 8.26
CA ALA A 32 -10.81 -1.43 9.11
C ALA A 32 -10.24 -1.12 10.50
N VAL A 33 -9.53 -2.06 11.12
CA VAL A 33 -8.93 -1.89 12.46
C VAL A 33 -7.84 -0.83 12.46
N SER A 34 -6.99 -0.78 11.43
CA SER A 34 -5.94 0.23 11.32
C SER A 34 -6.44 1.65 11.09
N SER A 35 -7.71 1.79 10.68
CA SER A 35 -8.35 3.09 10.43
C SER A 35 -8.97 3.72 11.67
N VAL A 36 -8.91 3.08 12.82
CA VAL A 36 -9.47 3.56 14.09
C VAL A 36 -8.39 3.71 15.16
N ASN A 37 -8.73 4.37 16.27
CA ASN A 37 -7.79 4.50 17.39
C ASN A 37 -7.50 3.15 18.04
N THR A 38 -6.25 2.90 18.38
CA THR A 38 -5.83 1.72 19.13
C THR A 38 -6.62 1.59 20.44
N GLY A 39 -7.14 0.39 20.70
CA GLY A 39 -7.98 0.12 21.88
C GLY A 39 -9.47 0.43 21.67
N GLN A 40 -9.89 0.83 20.47
CA GLN A 40 -11.31 1.07 20.17
C GLN A 40 -12.09 -0.23 20.04
N TYR A 41 -11.45 -1.31 19.60
CA TYR A 41 -12.04 -2.65 19.54
C TYR A 41 -11.57 -3.52 20.70
N ALA A 42 -12.28 -4.61 20.94
CA ALA A 42 -11.83 -5.64 21.89
C ALA A 42 -10.49 -6.24 21.42
N GLY A 43 -9.57 -6.51 22.34
CA GLY A 43 -8.22 -6.99 22.01
C GLY A 43 -8.18 -8.24 21.12
N ALA A 44 -9.19 -9.12 21.21
CA ALA A 44 -9.29 -10.28 20.33
C ALA A 44 -9.53 -9.89 18.86
N ILE A 45 -10.28 -8.82 18.60
CA ILE A 45 -10.51 -8.29 17.24
C ILE A 45 -9.22 -7.65 16.71
N GLU A 46 -8.57 -6.85 17.54
CA GLU A 46 -7.30 -6.19 17.16
C GLU A 46 -6.20 -7.21 16.87
N LEU A 47 -6.10 -8.29 17.66
CA LEU A 47 -5.14 -9.36 17.42
C LEU A 47 -5.43 -10.15 16.13
N ASN A 48 -6.68 -10.43 15.83
CA ASN A 48 -7.07 -11.13 14.61
C ASN A 48 -6.86 -10.25 13.34
N ALA A 49 -6.86 -8.94 13.49
CA ALA A 49 -6.62 -8.00 12.39
C ALA A 49 -5.14 -7.89 12.00
N VAL A 50 -4.22 -8.33 12.85
CA VAL A 50 -2.79 -8.33 12.53
C VAL A 50 -2.53 -9.25 11.35
N GLN A 51 -1.88 -8.71 10.31
CA GLN A 51 -1.47 -9.50 9.16
C GLN A 51 -0.26 -10.36 9.54
N ARG A 52 -0.26 -11.63 9.09
CA ARG A 52 0.90 -12.49 9.32
C ARG A 52 2.06 -12.09 8.43
N SER A 53 3.26 -12.20 8.97
CA SER A 53 4.49 -12.05 8.21
C SER A 53 4.95 -13.43 7.73
N ASN A 54 4.99 -13.64 6.41
CA ASN A 54 5.54 -14.85 5.79
C ASN A 54 6.46 -14.48 4.60
N PRO A 55 7.68 -13.99 4.90
CA PRO A 55 8.59 -13.50 3.86
C PRO A 55 9.06 -14.62 2.90
N GLU A 56 9.10 -15.86 3.36
CA GLU A 56 9.43 -17.00 2.49
C GLU A 56 8.33 -17.22 1.44
N MET A 57 7.07 -17.24 1.85
CA MET A 57 5.95 -17.38 0.92
C MET A 57 5.87 -16.21 -0.04
N GLN A 58 6.06 -14.98 0.45
CA GLN A 58 6.11 -13.79 -0.40
C GLN A 58 7.20 -13.91 -1.47
N LYS A 59 8.39 -14.39 -1.10
CA LYS A 59 9.48 -14.59 -2.06
C LYS A 59 9.18 -15.68 -3.10
N ARG A 60 8.54 -16.75 -2.70
CA ARG A 60 8.10 -17.82 -3.61
C ARG A 60 7.08 -17.30 -4.63
N VAL A 61 6.08 -16.57 -4.18
CA VAL A 61 5.07 -15.93 -5.05
C VAL A 61 5.71 -14.91 -6.00
N GLU A 62 6.59 -14.05 -5.48
CA GLU A 62 7.35 -13.08 -6.28
C GLU A 62 8.16 -13.76 -7.38
N ASN A 63 8.81 -14.89 -7.10
CA ASN A 63 9.58 -15.63 -8.10
C ASN A 63 8.69 -16.17 -9.24
N VAL A 64 7.46 -16.63 -8.94
CA VAL A 64 6.50 -17.04 -9.97
C VAL A 64 6.13 -15.87 -10.86
N ILE A 65 5.68 -14.78 -10.26
CA ILE A 65 5.24 -13.56 -10.98
C ILE A 65 6.39 -13.00 -11.82
N ARG A 66 7.59 -12.94 -11.26
CA ARG A 66 8.78 -12.47 -11.95
C ARG A 66 9.14 -13.34 -13.15
N THR A 67 9.07 -14.66 -13.00
CA THR A 67 9.32 -15.61 -14.09
C THR A 67 8.36 -15.39 -15.26
N LEU A 68 7.07 -15.12 -14.95
CA LEU A 68 6.06 -14.86 -15.97
C LEU A 68 6.25 -13.50 -16.63
N SER A 69 6.44 -12.45 -15.84
CA SER A 69 6.59 -11.07 -16.33
C SER A 69 7.89 -10.81 -17.10
N GLU A 70 8.96 -11.54 -16.78
CA GLU A 70 10.24 -11.48 -17.52
C GLU A 70 10.25 -12.36 -18.77
N SER A 71 9.28 -13.25 -18.96
CA SER A 71 9.17 -14.07 -20.16
C SER A 71 8.80 -13.26 -21.40
N GLU A 72 9.04 -13.79 -22.59
CA GLU A 72 8.65 -13.15 -23.85
C GLU A 72 7.14 -13.09 -24.02
N ASP A 73 6.48 -14.12 -23.56
CA ASP A 73 5.03 -14.30 -23.55
C ASP A 73 4.55 -14.25 -22.09
N ASN A 74 4.22 -13.05 -21.63
CA ASN A 74 3.65 -12.85 -20.30
C ASN A 74 2.15 -13.18 -20.32
N PRO A 75 1.70 -14.25 -19.61
CA PRO A 75 0.30 -14.65 -19.62
C PRO A 75 -0.58 -13.86 -18.63
N ILE A 76 0.02 -13.00 -17.80
CA ILE A 76 -0.73 -12.24 -16.80
C ILE A 76 -1.45 -11.08 -17.47
N ILE A 77 -2.77 -11.07 -17.40
CA ILE A 77 -3.63 -10.02 -17.91
C ILE A 77 -3.75 -8.90 -16.89
N SER A 78 -4.03 -9.27 -15.64
CA SER A 78 -4.12 -8.35 -14.50
C SER A 78 -3.66 -9.05 -13.23
N ILE A 79 -3.24 -8.29 -12.25
CA ILE A 79 -2.75 -8.76 -10.95
C ILE A 79 -3.13 -7.78 -9.86
N HIS A 80 -3.58 -8.32 -8.72
CA HIS A 80 -3.86 -7.56 -7.51
C HIS A 80 -3.37 -8.27 -6.26
N ASP A 81 -3.03 -7.50 -5.23
CA ASP A 81 -2.69 -8.03 -3.91
C ASP A 81 -3.93 -8.30 -3.06
N HIS A 82 -3.74 -9.05 -1.98
CA HIS A 82 -4.75 -9.31 -0.96
C HIS A 82 -4.53 -8.43 0.27
N GLY A 83 -4.39 -7.13 0.05
CA GLY A 83 -4.37 -6.12 1.11
C GLY A 83 -5.73 -5.94 1.79
N ALA A 84 -6.09 -4.70 2.08
CA ALA A 84 -7.36 -4.37 2.73
C ALA A 84 -8.57 -4.97 2.01
N GLY A 85 -9.44 -5.65 2.76
CA GLY A 85 -10.61 -6.34 2.22
C GLY A 85 -10.34 -7.75 1.67
N GLY A 86 -9.09 -8.20 1.67
CA GLY A 86 -8.72 -9.59 1.35
C GLY A 86 -9.13 -10.05 -0.05
N HIS A 87 -9.70 -11.26 -0.13
CA HIS A 87 -10.17 -11.82 -1.40
C HIS A 87 -11.27 -10.98 -2.04
N LEU A 88 -12.18 -10.39 -1.24
CA LEU A 88 -13.27 -9.57 -1.77
C LEU A 88 -12.72 -8.43 -2.62
N ASN A 89 -11.79 -7.65 -2.08
CA ASN A 89 -11.24 -6.50 -2.78
C ASN A 89 -10.39 -6.93 -3.98
N CYS A 90 -9.44 -7.83 -3.76
CA CYS A 90 -8.57 -8.33 -4.82
C CYS A 90 -9.36 -8.88 -6.03
N LEU A 91 -10.33 -9.75 -5.76
CA LEU A 91 -11.07 -10.43 -6.82
C LEU A 91 -12.08 -9.51 -7.52
N SER A 92 -12.72 -8.60 -6.79
CA SER A 92 -13.59 -7.60 -7.41
C SER A 92 -12.84 -6.68 -8.37
N GLU A 93 -11.63 -6.25 -8.00
CA GLU A 93 -10.79 -5.40 -8.86
C GLU A 93 -10.26 -6.14 -10.11
N LEU A 94 -10.05 -7.47 -10.01
CA LEU A 94 -9.65 -8.28 -11.17
C LEU A 94 -10.77 -8.40 -12.21
N VAL A 95 -12.03 -8.42 -11.77
CA VAL A 95 -13.21 -8.65 -12.65
C VAL A 95 -14.08 -7.43 -12.81
N GLU A 96 -13.59 -6.24 -12.46
CA GLU A 96 -14.33 -4.96 -12.45
C GLU A 96 -15.06 -4.64 -13.74
N THR A 97 -14.54 -5.09 -14.88
CA THR A 97 -15.08 -4.78 -16.22
C THR A 97 -15.87 -5.92 -16.87
N THR A 98 -15.94 -7.08 -16.22
CA THR A 98 -16.57 -8.28 -16.78
C THR A 98 -17.62 -8.89 -15.86
N GLY A 99 -17.34 -8.97 -14.59
CA GLY A 99 -17.97 -9.85 -13.64
C GLY A 99 -17.11 -11.08 -13.38
N GLY A 100 -17.42 -11.82 -12.32
CA GLY A 100 -16.67 -13.02 -11.95
C GLY A 100 -17.45 -13.97 -11.06
N HIS A 101 -17.21 -15.25 -11.27
CA HIS A 101 -17.78 -16.33 -10.47
C HIS A 101 -16.69 -17.13 -9.80
N PHE A 102 -16.76 -17.27 -8.48
CA PHE A 102 -15.75 -17.86 -7.60
C PHE A 102 -16.32 -19.02 -6.80
N ASP A 103 -15.66 -20.16 -6.85
CA ASP A 103 -16.00 -21.36 -6.06
C ASP A 103 -15.21 -21.34 -4.74
N LEU A 104 -15.88 -21.09 -3.62
CA LEU A 104 -15.27 -21.06 -2.29
C LEU A 104 -14.62 -22.38 -1.88
N SER A 105 -15.05 -23.50 -2.45
CA SER A 105 -14.43 -24.79 -2.17
C SER A 105 -13.02 -24.94 -2.75
N ALA A 106 -12.66 -24.10 -3.73
CA ALA A 106 -11.34 -24.05 -4.36
C ALA A 106 -10.35 -23.13 -3.62
N PHE A 107 -10.81 -22.39 -2.60
CA PHE A 107 -9.93 -21.50 -1.84
C PHE A 107 -9.08 -22.29 -0.84
N PRO A 108 -7.82 -21.86 -0.62
CA PRO A 108 -6.95 -22.52 0.35
C PRO A 108 -7.40 -22.24 1.79
N ILE A 109 -7.73 -23.26 2.52
CA ILE A 109 -8.22 -23.17 3.91
C ILE A 109 -7.24 -23.88 4.84
N GLY A 110 -6.60 -23.11 5.72
CA GLY A 110 -5.71 -23.62 6.76
C GLY A 110 -6.39 -23.78 8.12
N ASP A 111 -7.48 -23.04 8.35
CA ASP A 111 -8.35 -23.17 9.53
C ASP A 111 -9.77 -23.50 9.08
N GLU A 112 -10.17 -24.75 9.24
CA GLU A 112 -11.50 -25.24 8.83
C GLU A 112 -12.67 -24.65 9.65
N THR A 113 -12.38 -23.89 10.69
CA THR A 113 -13.40 -23.21 11.50
C THR A 113 -13.79 -21.83 10.95
N LEU A 114 -13.14 -21.37 9.87
CA LEU A 114 -13.47 -20.12 9.23
C LEU A 114 -14.84 -20.20 8.52
N SER A 115 -15.66 -19.21 8.74
CA SER A 115 -16.86 -18.98 7.93
C SER A 115 -16.51 -18.43 6.55
N SER A 116 -17.41 -18.55 5.59
CA SER A 116 -17.25 -17.99 4.25
C SER A 116 -16.94 -16.49 4.26
N LYS A 117 -17.59 -15.74 5.16
CA LYS A 117 -17.33 -14.32 5.38
C LYS A 117 -15.88 -14.05 5.82
N GLU A 118 -15.36 -14.87 6.72
CA GLU A 118 -13.99 -14.76 7.20
C GLU A 118 -12.97 -15.15 6.13
N ILE A 119 -13.26 -16.16 5.31
CA ILE A 119 -12.44 -16.53 4.17
C ILE A 119 -12.38 -15.39 3.15
N ILE A 120 -13.53 -14.88 2.73
CA ILE A 120 -13.63 -13.83 1.71
C ILE A 120 -12.94 -12.54 2.15
N GLY A 121 -13.04 -12.18 3.42
CA GLY A 121 -12.40 -10.97 3.98
C GLY A 121 -10.97 -11.16 4.49
N ASN A 122 -10.33 -12.32 4.26
CA ASN A 122 -9.01 -12.62 4.80
C ASN A 122 -7.88 -11.89 4.07
N GLU A 123 -7.22 -10.98 4.76
CA GLU A 123 -6.09 -10.19 4.26
C GLU A 123 -4.77 -10.95 4.41
N SER A 124 -3.91 -10.89 3.41
CA SER A 124 -2.62 -11.56 3.43
C SER A 124 -1.63 -10.93 2.44
N GLN A 125 -0.56 -10.34 2.94
CA GLN A 125 0.44 -9.63 2.13
C GLN A 125 1.21 -10.53 1.16
N GLU A 126 1.35 -11.82 1.46
CA GLU A 126 2.04 -12.77 0.60
C GLU A 126 1.18 -13.36 -0.51
N ARG A 127 -0.13 -13.06 -0.50
CA ARG A 127 -1.06 -13.61 -1.48
C ARG A 127 -1.32 -12.63 -2.62
N MET A 128 -1.37 -13.18 -3.85
CA MET A 128 -1.64 -12.41 -5.05
C MET A 128 -2.74 -13.10 -5.87
N GLY A 129 -3.66 -12.31 -6.39
CA GLY A 129 -4.65 -12.76 -7.37
C GLY A 129 -4.22 -12.37 -8.79
N LEU A 130 -4.33 -13.29 -9.72
CA LEU A 130 -3.97 -13.11 -11.12
C LEU A 130 -5.17 -13.45 -12.00
N LEU A 131 -5.36 -12.65 -13.03
CA LEU A 131 -6.22 -12.99 -14.17
C LEU A 131 -5.34 -13.48 -15.31
N VAL A 132 -5.62 -14.65 -15.82
CA VAL A 132 -4.82 -15.32 -16.84
C VAL A 132 -5.67 -16.01 -17.89
N LYS A 133 -5.12 -16.22 -19.09
CA LYS A 133 -5.78 -17.04 -20.10
C LYS A 133 -5.78 -18.50 -19.69
N GLY A 134 -6.86 -19.23 -19.97
CA GLY A 134 -7.03 -20.62 -19.56
C GLY A 134 -5.92 -21.56 -20.09
N ASP A 135 -5.39 -21.32 -21.27
CA ASP A 135 -4.28 -22.09 -21.86
C ASP A 135 -2.94 -21.90 -21.14
N ALA A 136 -2.80 -20.85 -20.33
CA ALA A 136 -1.60 -20.58 -19.54
C ALA A 136 -1.57 -21.28 -18.16
N VAL A 137 -2.69 -21.77 -17.66
CA VAL A 137 -2.84 -22.31 -16.29
C VAL A 137 -1.83 -23.43 -16.03
N GLU A 138 -1.69 -24.41 -16.91
CA GLU A 138 -0.73 -25.51 -16.74
C GLU A 138 0.73 -25.03 -16.71
N ARG A 139 1.07 -24.02 -17.50
CA ARG A 139 2.40 -23.41 -17.50
C ARG A 139 2.68 -22.73 -16.18
N ILE A 140 1.70 -21.96 -15.66
CA ILE A 140 1.82 -21.27 -14.38
C ILE A 140 1.94 -22.27 -13.25
N ALA A 141 1.14 -23.34 -13.25
CA ALA A 141 1.19 -24.39 -12.25
C ALA A 141 2.58 -25.06 -12.16
N ARG A 142 3.21 -25.38 -13.29
CA ARG A 142 4.58 -25.92 -13.31
C ARG A 142 5.62 -24.95 -12.74
N ILE A 143 5.46 -23.65 -12.99
CA ILE A 143 6.36 -22.63 -12.43
C ILE A 143 6.11 -22.50 -10.93
N ALA A 144 4.85 -22.46 -10.50
CA ALA A 144 4.46 -22.38 -9.11
C ALA A 144 4.98 -23.58 -8.29
N GLU A 145 4.87 -24.78 -8.83
CA GLU A 145 5.44 -26.01 -8.24
C GLU A 145 6.96 -25.90 -8.09
N ARG A 146 7.68 -25.48 -9.14
CA ARG A 146 9.13 -25.27 -9.10
C ARG A 146 9.55 -24.30 -8.00
N GLU A 147 8.83 -23.21 -7.86
CA GLU A 147 9.10 -22.18 -6.84
C GLU A 147 8.49 -22.53 -5.47
N ARG A 148 7.76 -23.65 -5.38
CA ARG A 148 7.06 -24.07 -4.15
C ARG A 148 6.06 -23.02 -3.66
N ALA A 149 5.45 -22.28 -4.57
CA ALA A 149 4.37 -21.34 -4.30
C ALA A 149 3.04 -22.08 -4.53
N PRO A 150 2.17 -22.23 -3.51
CA PRO A 150 0.85 -22.79 -3.71
C PRO A 150 0.05 -21.99 -4.74
N MET A 151 -0.69 -22.69 -5.60
CA MET A 151 -1.48 -22.11 -6.67
C MET A 151 -2.88 -22.73 -6.68
N TYR A 152 -3.90 -21.91 -6.81
CA TYR A 152 -5.30 -22.30 -6.83
C TYR A 152 -6.03 -21.59 -7.95
N VAL A 153 -6.80 -22.34 -8.76
CA VAL A 153 -7.74 -21.76 -9.72
C VAL A 153 -9.08 -21.67 -8.99
N VAL A 154 -9.53 -20.46 -8.69
CA VAL A 154 -10.67 -20.22 -7.78
C VAL A 154 -11.93 -19.74 -8.48
N GLY A 155 -11.86 -19.44 -9.76
CA GLY A 155 -13.00 -18.96 -10.52
C GLY A 155 -12.59 -18.44 -11.90
N ARG A 156 -13.55 -17.79 -12.55
CA ARG A 156 -13.39 -17.23 -13.88
C ARG A 156 -14.14 -15.93 -14.05
N THR A 157 -13.74 -15.14 -15.03
CA THR A 157 -14.51 -13.97 -15.48
C THR A 157 -15.81 -14.39 -16.17
N THR A 158 -16.82 -13.54 -16.04
CA THR A 158 -18.14 -13.68 -16.71
C THR A 158 -18.37 -12.48 -17.62
N ASP A 159 -19.61 -12.34 -18.14
CA ASP A 159 -20.05 -11.18 -18.92
C ASP A 159 -21.29 -10.50 -18.30
N ASP A 160 -21.63 -10.86 -17.06
CA ASP A 160 -22.87 -10.46 -16.41
C ASP A 160 -22.72 -9.26 -15.48
N MET A 161 -21.50 -8.74 -15.30
CA MET A 161 -21.20 -7.64 -14.37
C MET A 161 -21.60 -7.92 -12.92
N HIS A 162 -21.56 -9.20 -12.49
CA HIS A 162 -21.80 -9.65 -11.13
C HIS A 162 -20.53 -10.19 -10.49
N LEU A 163 -20.43 -10.01 -9.18
CA LEU A 163 -19.45 -10.67 -8.32
C LEU A 163 -20.16 -11.76 -7.53
N THR A 164 -19.86 -13.00 -7.85
CA THR A 164 -20.52 -14.14 -7.20
C THR A 164 -19.49 -15.03 -6.52
N PHE A 165 -19.70 -15.30 -5.23
CA PHE A 165 -19.00 -16.36 -4.51
C PHE A 165 -20.02 -17.45 -4.20
N GLU A 166 -19.70 -18.69 -4.53
CA GLU A 166 -20.58 -19.84 -4.35
C GLU A 166 -19.93 -20.89 -3.47
N GLU A 167 -20.68 -21.43 -2.52
CA GLU A 167 -20.31 -22.57 -1.68
C GLU A 167 -20.63 -23.91 -2.38
N ALA A 168 -19.99 -25.00 -1.97
CA ALA A 168 -20.22 -26.33 -2.51
C ALA A 168 -21.70 -26.78 -2.46
N GLY A 169 -22.52 -26.19 -1.58
CA GLY A 169 -23.96 -26.43 -1.46
C GLY A 169 -24.81 -25.62 -2.42
N GLY A 170 -24.23 -24.72 -3.21
CA GLY A 170 -24.94 -23.80 -4.10
C GLY A 170 -25.39 -22.51 -3.43
N ASP A 171 -25.13 -22.33 -2.12
CA ASP A 171 -25.38 -21.08 -1.43
C ASP A 171 -24.41 -20.00 -1.91
N LYS A 172 -24.91 -18.79 -2.10
CA LYS A 172 -24.14 -17.65 -2.58
C LYS A 172 -24.03 -16.59 -1.49
N PRO A 173 -23.00 -16.64 -0.63
CA PRO A 173 -22.81 -15.63 0.41
C PRO A 173 -22.56 -14.23 -0.14
N ILE A 174 -22.11 -14.14 -1.39
CA ILE A 174 -22.02 -12.88 -2.15
C ILE A 174 -22.57 -13.14 -3.56
N ASP A 175 -23.51 -12.30 -3.97
CA ASP A 175 -24.03 -12.19 -5.33
C ASP A 175 -24.45 -10.73 -5.53
N LEU A 176 -23.49 -9.90 -5.95
CA LEU A 176 -23.64 -8.45 -6.03
C LEU A 176 -23.37 -7.95 -7.45
N ALA A 177 -24.17 -7.00 -7.90
CA ALA A 177 -23.83 -6.25 -9.10
C ALA A 177 -22.57 -5.39 -8.85
N LEU A 178 -21.63 -5.42 -9.78
CA LEU A 178 -20.40 -4.62 -9.66
C LEU A 178 -20.67 -3.12 -9.58
N SER A 179 -21.79 -2.65 -10.18
CA SER A 179 -22.24 -1.27 -10.05
C SER A 179 -22.53 -0.84 -8.60
N ASP A 180 -22.89 -1.78 -7.74
CA ASP A 180 -23.14 -1.50 -6.31
C ASP A 180 -21.82 -1.38 -5.53
N MET A 181 -20.75 -2.01 -6.01
CA MET A 181 -19.43 -1.95 -5.42
C MET A 181 -18.59 -0.78 -5.95
N PHE A 182 -18.57 -0.60 -7.27
CA PHE A 182 -17.77 0.39 -7.99
C PHE A 182 -18.58 1.60 -8.47
N GLY A 183 -19.76 1.82 -7.90
CA GLY A 183 -20.58 3.00 -8.16
C GLY A 183 -19.89 4.29 -7.71
N SER A 184 -20.40 5.41 -8.16
CA SER A 184 -19.94 6.72 -7.71
C SER A 184 -20.27 6.89 -6.23
N ALA A 185 -19.26 7.04 -5.38
CA ALA A 185 -19.46 7.42 -4.00
C ALA A 185 -20.28 8.75 -3.93
N PRO A 186 -21.24 8.87 -3.02
CA PRO A 186 -21.95 10.12 -2.83
C PRO A 186 -20.96 11.22 -2.51
N LYS A 187 -21.20 12.42 -3.06
CA LYS A 187 -20.35 13.58 -2.76
C LYS A 187 -20.34 13.84 -1.25
N THR A 188 -19.16 13.89 -0.67
CA THR A 188 -18.98 14.33 0.70
C THR A 188 -19.03 15.86 0.72
N TYR A 189 -19.95 16.42 1.50
CA TYR A 189 -20.02 17.86 1.74
C TYR A 189 -19.42 18.13 3.12
N MET A 190 -18.29 18.81 3.13
CA MET A 190 -17.67 19.28 4.36
C MET A 190 -18.20 20.69 4.62
N VAL A 191 -19.05 20.83 5.63
CA VAL A 191 -19.69 22.11 6.01
C VAL A 191 -19.11 22.54 7.34
N ASP A 192 -18.16 23.43 7.28
CA ASP A 192 -17.48 23.94 8.46
C ASP A 192 -17.23 25.45 8.30
N LYS A 193 -16.81 26.08 9.36
CA LYS A 193 -16.47 27.50 9.39
C LYS A 193 -15.02 27.70 9.82
N HIS A 194 -14.42 28.72 9.25
CA HIS A 194 -13.09 29.14 9.69
C HIS A 194 -13.13 29.58 11.17
N ILE A 195 -12.22 29.03 11.95
CA ILE A 195 -12.00 29.41 13.34
C ILE A 195 -10.59 29.98 13.47
N ASP A 196 -10.51 31.26 13.82
CA ASP A 196 -9.22 31.87 14.13
C ASP A 196 -8.69 31.33 15.45
N LYS A 197 -7.57 30.63 15.38
CA LYS A 197 -6.84 30.17 16.57
C LYS A 197 -5.73 31.16 16.89
N THR A 198 -5.76 31.67 18.13
CA THR A 198 -4.69 32.51 18.68
C THR A 198 -3.76 31.64 19.52
N TYR A 199 -2.47 31.78 19.28
CA TYR A 199 -1.46 31.09 20.06
C TYR A 199 -0.81 32.09 21.04
N PRO A 200 -0.39 31.64 22.25
CA PRO A 200 0.32 32.52 23.16
C PRO A 200 1.65 32.97 22.54
N ALA A 201 2.04 34.19 22.84
CA ALA A 201 3.36 34.67 22.42
C ALA A 201 4.44 33.79 23.04
N LEU A 202 5.50 33.56 22.27
CA LEU A 202 6.69 32.85 22.77
C LEU A 202 7.31 33.64 23.93
N SER A 203 7.57 32.95 25.02
CA SER A 203 8.26 33.53 26.19
C SER A 203 9.47 32.62 26.46
N TYR A 204 10.66 33.21 26.39
CA TYR A 204 11.90 32.50 26.67
C TYR A 204 12.90 33.45 27.39
N ASP A 205 13.78 32.85 28.16
CA ASP A 205 14.88 33.55 28.81
C ASP A 205 16.21 33.06 28.20
N ALA A 206 16.94 33.99 27.58
CA ALA A 206 18.22 33.69 26.95
C ALA A 206 19.28 33.10 27.91
N ALA A 207 19.12 33.29 29.22
CA ALA A 207 19.99 32.70 30.23
C ALA A 207 19.81 31.15 30.30
N HIS A 208 18.72 30.60 29.77
CA HIS A 208 18.43 29.18 29.77
C HIS A 208 18.60 28.52 28.39
N LEU A 209 19.38 29.09 27.49
CA LEU A 209 19.56 28.63 26.12
C LEU A 209 20.01 27.16 26.05
N GLU A 210 20.94 26.75 26.92
CA GLU A 210 21.42 25.36 26.97
C GLU A 210 20.30 24.38 27.33
N HIS A 211 19.46 24.75 28.28
CA HIS A 211 18.31 23.95 28.66
C HIS A 211 17.30 23.77 27.49
N TYR A 212 16.99 24.85 26.78
CA TYR A 212 16.10 24.79 25.61
C TYR A 212 16.70 23.95 24.48
N LEU A 213 18.00 24.01 24.29
CA LEU A 213 18.71 23.16 23.31
C LEU A 213 18.57 21.68 23.68
N ASP A 214 18.79 21.32 24.94
CA ASP A 214 18.62 19.95 25.40
C ASP A 214 17.18 19.46 25.25
N GLU A 215 16.19 20.27 25.55
CA GLU A 215 14.79 19.93 25.35
C GLU A 215 14.44 19.69 23.86
N VAL A 216 14.96 20.55 22.96
CA VAL A 216 14.76 20.38 21.52
C VAL A 216 15.42 19.10 21.00
N LEU A 217 16.65 18.81 21.44
CA LEU A 217 17.38 17.61 21.02
C LEU A 217 16.75 16.30 21.51
N GLN A 218 15.90 16.36 22.54
CA GLN A 218 15.19 15.21 23.07
C GLN A 218 13.76 15.04 22.52
N GLN A 219 13.26 16.00 21.74
CA GLN A 219 11.96 15.86 21.12
C GLN A 219 11.95 14.68 20.14
N GLU A 220 10.83 13.96 20.08
CA GLU A 220 10.67 12.78 19.24
C GLU A 220 11.00 13.05 17.76
N GLY A 221 10.62 14.21 17.24
CA GLY A 221 10.94 14.62 15.87
C GLY A 221 12.42 14.90 15.59
N VAL A 222 13.23 15.19 16.62
CA VAL A 222 14.63 15.64 16.52
C VAL A 222 15.62 14.61 17.04
N ALA A 223 15.24 13.85 18.06
CA ALA A 223 16.11 12.90 18.74
C ALA A 223 16.71 11.85 17.78
N CYS A 224 17.92 11.40 18.09
CA CYS A 224 18.64 10.40 17.32
C CYS A 224 17.85 9.10 17.15
N LYS A 225 17.76 8.62 15.92
CA LYS A 225 17.04 7.38 15.52
C LYS A 225 17.98 6.33 14.90
N ASP A 226 19.25 6.33 15.26
CA ASP A 226 20.23 5.39 14.72
C ASP A 226 19.81 3.93 14.88
N TRP A 227 19.14 3.60 15.97
CA TRP A 227 18.59 2.26 16.22
C TRP A 227 17.57 1.84 15.15
N LEU A 228 16.88 2.77 14.53
CA LEU A 228 15.93 2.54 13.44
C LEU A 228 16.62 2.68 12.08
N THR A 229 17.24 3.85 11.81
CA THR A 229 17.80 4.20 10.51
C THR A 229 18.94 3.30 10.06
N ASN A 230 19.68 2.68 11.00
CA ASN A 230 20.77 1.77 10.69
C ASN A 230 20.33 0.31 10.50
N LYS A 231 19.06 -0.01 10.76
CA LYS A 231 18.55 -1.40 10.68
C LYS A 231 17.60 -1.64 9.52
N VAL A 232 16.99 -0.61 8.96
CA VAL A 232 15.90 -0.74 7.98
C VAL A 232 16.29 -0.17 6.62
N ASP A 233 15.94 -0.87 5.58
CA ASP A 233 15.78 -0.45 4.19
C ASP A 233 16.85 0.47 3.59
N ARG A 234 18.12 0.30 3.98
CA ARG A 234 19.23 1.13 3.48
C ARG A 234 19.67 0.78 2.06
N SER A 235 19.39 -0.42 1.60
CA SER A 235 19.92 -0.94 0.34
C SER A 235 18.89 -1.74 -0.46
N VAL A 236 17.63 -1.31 -0.42
CA VAL A 236 16.54 -1.96 -1.14
C VAL A 236 16.87 -2.09 -2.64
N THR A 237 16.69 -3.28 -3.19
CA THR A 237 17.04 -3.67 -4.56
C THR A 237 18.54 -3.70 -4.91
N GLY A 238 19.43 -3.24 -4.05
CA GLY A 238 20.88 -3.18 -4.31
C GLY A 238 21.31 -2.15 -5.37
N ARG A 239 20.38 -1.30 -5.85
CA ARG A 239 20.65 -0.25 -6.86
C ARG A 239 20.63 1.15 -6.28
N VAL A 240 20.77 1.27 -4.97
CA VAL A 240 20.76 2.55 -4.27
C VAL A 240 22.02 3.33 -4.59
N ALA A 241 21.85 4.51 -5.18
CA ALA A 241 22.93 5.47 -5.46
C ALA A 241 23.10 6.48 -4.31
N ARG A 242 22.02 6.80 -3.62
CA ARG A 242 22.00 7.71 -2.45
C ARG A 242 20.95 7.21 -1.46
N GLN A 243 21.32 7.10 -0.22
CA GLN A 243 20.48 6.64 0.89
C GLN A 243 20.40 7.69 2.01
N GLN A 244 19.62 7.41 3.05
CA GLN A 244 19.42 8.32 4.19
C GLN A 244 20.70 8.60 4.97
N CYS A 245 21.60 7.63 5.15
CA CYS A 245 22.86 7.83 5.86
C CYS A 245 23.97 8.22 4.89
N GLN A 246 24.62 9.35 5.14
CA GLN A 246 25.59 9.96 4.24
C GLN A 246 26.90 10.31 4.99
N GLY A 247 27.97 10.50 4.19
CA GLY A 247 29.26 10.94 4.65
C GLY A 247 30.04 9.88 5.45
N GLU A 248 31.20 10.28 5.97
CA GLU A 248 32.10 9.38 6.71
C GLU A 248 31.50 8.91 8.05
N ILE A 249 30.71 9.76 8.70
CA ILE A 249 30.08 9.49 10.00
C ILE A 249 28.79 8.70 9.84
N GLN A 250 28.24 8.58 8.63
CA GLN A 250 26.98 7.86 8.34
C GLN A 250 25.78 8.39 9.12
N LEU A 251 25.64 9.69 9.22
CA LEU A 251 24.49 10.33 9.85
C LEU A 251 23.25 10.28 8.95
N PRO A 252 22.05 10.10 9.51
CA PRO A 252 20.79 10.06 8.75
C PRO A 252 20.31 11.46 8.39
N LEU A 253 21.07 12.19 7.60
CA LEU A 253 20.85 13.61 7.24
C LEU A 253 20.31 13.80 5.82
N SER A 254 20.04 12.74 5.08
CA SER A 254 19.60 12.85 3.70
C SER A 254 18.12 12.55 3.55
N ASP A 255 17.35 13.56 3.22
CA ASP A 255 15.92 13.47 2.89
C ASP A 255 15.67 13.31 1.38
N CYS A 256 16.71 12.95 0.63
CA CYS A 256 16.67 12.59 -0.78
C CYS A 256 17.29 11.21 -0.99
N GLY A 257 16.49 10.26 -1.46
CA GLY A 257 16.96 8.97 -1.94
C GLY A 257 17.15 8.96 -3.45
N ALA A 258 18.14 8.23 -3.94
CA ALA A 258 18.30 8.01 -5.37
C ALA A 258 18.59 6.55 -5.67
N MET A 259 17.95 6.02 -6.71
CA MET A 259 18.11 4.64 -7.17
C MET A 259 18.42 4.62 -8.66
N ALA A 260 19.35 3.76 -9.05
CA ALA A 260 19.61 3.49 -10.45
C ALA A 260 18.47 2.67 -11.08
N VAL A 261 18.14 2.94 -12.34
CA VAL A 261 17.15 2.16 -13.08
C VAL A 261 17.70 0.78 -13.41
N ASP A 262 19.00 0.68 -13.67
CA ASP A 262 19.68 -0.58 -13.97
C ASP A 262 21.13 -0.57 -13.41
N PHE A 263 21.86 -1.69 -13.58
CA PHE A 263 23.24 -1.83 -13.12
C PHE A 263 24.31 -1.35 -14.12
N ARG A 264 23.93 -0.86 -15.28
CA ARG A 264 24.87 -0.52 -16.40
C ARG A 264 24.79 0.93 -16.81
N GLY A 265 23.60 1.53 -16.74
CA GLY A 265 23.32 2.89 -17.14
C GLY A 265 23.66 3.93 -16.06
N ARG A 266 23.44 5.19 -16.43
CA ARG A 266 23.56 6.35 -15.53
C ARG A 266 22.21 7.00 -15.21
N ALA A 267 21.12 6.39 -15.70
CA ALA A 267 19.77 6.86 -15.41
C ALA A 267 19.32 6.39 -14.02
N GLY A 268 18.61 7.24 -13.34
CA GLY A 268 18.08 6.96 -12.00
C GLY A 268 16.77 7.69 -11.74
N ILE A 269 16.21 7.42 -10.58
CA ILE A 269 15.06 8.12 -10.02
C ILE A 269 15.50 8.71 -8.68
N ALA A 270 15.24 9.98 -8.46
CA ALA A 270 15.42 10.64 -7.17
C ALA A 270 14.06 10.92 -6.54
N THR A 271 13.96 10.72 -5.23
CA THR A 271 12.77 10.99 -4.43
C THR A 271 13.16 11.73 -3.17
N SER A 272 12.41 12.75 -2.83
CA SER A 272 12.59 13.53 -1.60
C SER A 272 11.27 13.65 -0.84
N ILE A 273 11.35 14.01 0.43
CA ILE A 273 10.22 14.19 1.32
C ILE A 273 10.25 15.62 1.86
N GLY A 274 9.06 16.21 2.03
CA GLY A 274 8.83 17.43 2.81
C GLY A 274 7.67 17.19 3.77
N HIS A 275 7.79 17.68 5.00
CA HIS A 275 6.87 17.35 6.08
C HIS A 275 6.74 18.51 7.08
N ALA A 276 5.58 19.13 7.15
CA ALA A 276 5.36 20.29 8.00
C ALA A 276 4.04 20.26 8.81
N PRO A 277 3.72 19.17 9.56
CA PRO A 277 2.43 19.00 10.22
C PRO A 277 2.21 20.03 11.33
N VAL A 278 3.23 20.35 12.11
CA VAL A 278 3.12 21.31 13.23
C VAL A 278 2.89 22.74 12.69
N ALA A 279 3.62 23.14 11.63
CA ALA A 279 3.39 24.43 10.98
C ALA A 279 1.97 24.52 10.41
N ALA A 280 1.45 23.44 9.82
CA ALA A 280 0.08 23.38 9.30
C ALA A 280 -0.99 23.45 10.38
N LEU A 281 -0.72 23.04 11.63
CA LEU A 281 -1.62 23.26 12.75
C LEU A 281 -1.73 24.75 13.14
N VAL A 282 -0.66 25.50 12.95
CA VAL A 282 -0.65 26.95 13.20
C VAL A 282 -1.28 27.70 12.04
N ASP A 283 -0.78 27.48 10.84
CA ASP A 283 -1.24 28.09 9.60
C ASP A 283 -1.22 27.02 8.48
N PRO A 284 -2.40 26.56 8.01
CA PRO A 284 -2.47 25.49 7.02
C PRO A 284 -1.87 25.87 5.66
N VAL A 285 -1.98 27.16 5.27
CA VAL A 285 -1.41 27.66 4.01
C VAL A 285 0.11 27.67 4.10
N ALA A 286 0.67 28.26 5.14
CA ALA A 286 2.12 28.29 5.37
C ALA A 286 2.69 26.88 5.54
N GLY A 287 1.99 25.99 6.25
CA GLY A 287 2.42 24.61 6.44
C GLY A 287 2.46 23.83 5.14
N SER A 288 1.47 23.96 4.27
CA SER A 288 1.47 23.34 2.94
C SER A 288 2.61 23.86 2.07
N GLN A 289 2.86 25.16 2.06
CA GLN A 289 3.98 25.77 1.33
C GLN A 289 5.34 25.29 1.87
N LEU A 290 5.49 25.20 3.19
CA LEU A 290 6.72 24.71 3.82
C LEU A 290 7.01 23.25 3.46
N ALA A 291 6.00 22.38 3.50
CA ALA A 291 6.16 20.96 3.13
C ALA A 291 6.63 20.81 1.67
N ILE A 292 6.04 21.57 0.75
CA ILE A 292 6.45 21.55 -0.67
C ILE A 292 7.86 22.13 -0.83
N ALA A 293 8.16 23.26 -0.19
CA ALA A 293 9.46 23.89 -0.26
C ALA A 293 10.56 22.98 0.29
N GLU A 294 10.31 22.29 1.38
CA GLU A 294 11.24 21.31 1.95
C GLU A 294 11.52 20.16 0.98
N ALA A 295 10.47 19.56 0.40
CA ALA A 295 10.64 18.50 -0.59
C ALA A 295 11.48 18.97 -1.80
N LEU A 296 11.22 20.18 -2.30
CA LEU A 296 11.96 20.73 -3.42
C LEU A 296 13.41 21.08 -3.06
N THR A 297 13.68 21.62 -1.89
CA THR A 297 15.05 21.91 -1.45
C THR A 297 15.84 20.65 -1.17
N ASN A 298 15.22 19.58 -0.71
CA ASN A 298 15.86 18.28 -0.52
C ASN A 298 16.25 17.60 -1.83
N ILE A 299 15.54 17.84 -2.94
CA ILE A 299 15.84 17.23 -4.24
C ILE A 299 16.73 18.10 -5.16
N VAL A 300 16.89 19.38 -4.87
CA VAL A 300 17.51 20.35 -5.79
C VAL A 300 18.94 19.99 -6.21
N PHE A 301 19.68 19.26 -5.40
CA PHE A 301 21.03 18.79 -5.71
C PHE A 301 21.09 17.46 -6.47
N ALA A 302 19.95 16.83 -6.76
CA ALA A 302 19.92 15.70 -7.68
C ALA A 302 20.04 16.22 -9.13
N PRO A 303 20.86 15.60 -10.00
CA PRO A 303 21.00 16.01 -11.39
C PRO A 303 19.77 15.61 -12.21
N LEU A 304 18.69 16.38 -12.08
CA LEU A 304 17.41 16.14 -12.74
C LEU A 304 17.50 16.46 -14.24
N THR A 305 17.05 15.54 -15.09
CA THR A 305 17.11 15.66 -16.56
C THR A 305 16.36 16.88 -17.08
N TYR A 306 15.21 17.21 -16.48
CA TYR A 306 14.36 18.33 -16.88
C TYR A 306 14.29 19.43 -15.82
N GLY A 307 15.25 19.46 -14.89
CA GLY A 307 15.20 20.38 -13.75
C GLY A 307 13.92 20.18 -12.92
N LEU A 308 13.46 21.24 -12.28
CA LEU A 308 12.26 21.21 -11.46
C LEU A 308 10.97 20.96 -12.25
N GLU A 309 10.94 21.25 -13.54
CA GLU A 309 9.78 20.98 -14.40
C GLU A 309 9.49 19.48 -14.56
N GLY A 310 10.49 18.63 -14.35
CA GLY A 310 10.37 17.18 -14.39
C GLY A 310 9.97 16.54 -13.06
N VAL A 311 9.72 17.32 -12.01
CA VAL A 311 9.34 16.79 -10.69
C VAL A 311 7.84 16.53 -10.63
N SER A 312 7.48 15.30 -10.29
CA SER A 312 6.10 14.94 -9.93
C SER A 312 5.94 15.03 -8.42
N LEU A 313 4.83 15.62 -7.97
CA LEU A 313 4.49 15.73 -6.57
C LEU A 313 3.37 14.73 -6.23
N SER A 314 3.53 14.03 -5.11
CA SER A 314 2.47 13.27 -4.45
C SER A 314 2.27 13.87 -3.07
N ALA A 315 1.04 14.17 -2.70
CA ALA A 315 0.74 14.80 -1.43
C ALA A 315 -0.29 13.96 -0.65
N ASN A 316 -0.10 13.91 0.65
CA ASN A 316 -1.01 13.23 1.58
C ASN A 316 -1.34 14.18 2.73
N TRP A 317 -2.60 14.51 2.86
CA TRP A 317 -3.13 15.32 3.96
C TRP A 317 -3.85 14.42 4.96
N MET A 318 -3.12 13.82 5.89
CA MET A 318 -3.66 13.11 7.05
C MET A 318 -4.11 14.13 8.08
N TRP A 319 -5.35 14.65 7.96
CA TRP A 319 -5.88 15.71 8.79
C TRP A 319 -7.02 15.21 9.66
N PRO A 320 -7.04 15.54 10.97
CA PRO A 320 -8.07 15.08 11.90
C PRO A 320 -9.35 15.92 11.77
N CYS A 321 -10.21 15.64 10.81
CA CYS A 321 -11.48 16.34 10.61
C CYS A 321 -12.53 15.90 11.65
N ARG A 322 -12.29 16.13 12.95
CA ARG A 322 -13.15 15.70 14.05
C ARG A 322 -13.69 16.84 14.92
N ASN A 323 -13.03 17.99 14.90
CA ASN A 323 -13.40 19.15 15.70
C ASN A 323 -13.85 20.29 14.81
N GLU A 324 -14.62 21.22 15.39
CA GLU A 324 -15.10 22.42 14.70
C GLU A 324 -13.92 23.24 14.11
N GLY A 325 -14.02 23.62 12.85
CA GLY A 325 -13.01 24.38 12.11
C GLY A 325 -11.88 23.54 11.50
N GLU A 326 -11.85 22.21 11.68
CA GLU A 326 -10.81 21.36 11.10
C GLU A 326 -11.04 21.07 9.62
N ASP A 327 -12.28 20.90 9.20
CA ASP A 327 -12.62 20.71 7.79
C ASP A 327 -12.25 21.94 6.95
N ALA A 328 -12.53 23.14 7.47
CA ALA A 328 -12.16 24.39 6.83
C ALA A 328 -10.62 24.58 6.72
N ARG A 329 -9.86 23.98 7.63
CA ARG A 329 -8.38 23.98 7.58
C ARG A 329 -7.81 22.99 6.61
N LEU A 330 -8.49 21.88 6.36
CA LEU A 330 -8.09 20.91 5.34
C LEU A 330 -8.25 21.50 3.94
N TYR A 331 -9.32 22.24 3.70
CA TYR A 331 -9.60 22.91 2.43
C TYR A 331 -8.59 24.01 2.12
#